data_7621b9e91739208bfeb701b9e02b35d3
#
_entry.id   7621b9e91739208bfeb701b9e02b35d3
#
_cell.length_a   1.000
_cell.length_b   1.000
_cell.length_c   1.000
_cell.angle_alpha   90.00
_cell.angle_beta   90.00
_cell.angle_gamma   90.00
#
_symmetry.space_group_name_H-M   'P 1'
#
loop_
_entity.id
_entity.type
_entity.pdbx_description
1 polymer ?
#
loop_
_entity_poly.entity_id
_entity_poly.type
_entity_poly.pdbx_seq_one_letter_code
_entity_poly.pdbx_strand_id
1 'polypeptide(L)'
;MSTMSTMSTTTAPNIPTRALANGVEMPVLGYGVFQTPPEETERCVREALEVGYRLIDTAQSYANEEGVGAGLRDSGLDRQDVFLTTKVAPVNLTHDRAAASIDESLRLLGTDYIDLMLLHQPIADFPGAYRALEEAHREGKLRAIGVSNFYPDRLADIALLTEVPPMVNQVETHPFRQNAEAHELMTSLGVVHEAWAPFAEGKNGIFTNPVLSAIGEKHGKTAGQVTLRALIQQDVIVIPKSVRRTRMEENIDVFNFSLDEEDMAAFAALDDGSFPRIFDHRDPKMIAWLVSERVRKADPSGAALY
;
A
#
# COMPACT_ATOMS: atom_id res chain seq x y z
N MET A 1 9.03 -49.31 14.43
CA MET A 1 9.95 -48.26 14.00
C MET A 1 9.11 -47.08 13.51
N SER A 2 8.97 -46.06 14.34
CA SER A 2 8.14 -44.90 14.07
C SER A 2 9.02 -43.85 13.36
N THR A 3 8.70 -43.55 12.11
CA THR A 3 9.38 -42.49 11.36
C THR A 3 8.86 -41.13 11.85
N MET A 4 9.66 -40.45 12.66
CA MET A 4 9.45 -39.04 12.95
C MET A 4 9.66 -38.24 11.67
N SER A 5 8.58 -37.68 11.12
CA SER A 5 8.63 -36.66 10.08
C SER A 5 9.21 -35.40 10.69
N THR A 6 10.41 -35.05 10.28
CA THR A 6 11.02 -33.75 10.62
C THR A 6 10.23 -32.66 9.88
N MET A 7 9.36 -31.95 10.59
CA MET A 7 8.82 -30.68 10.12
C MET A 7 10.01 -29.72 9.94
N SER A 8 10.32 -29.38 8.68
CA SER A 8 11.24 -28.32 8.32
C SER A 8 10.64 -27.01 8.82
N THR A 9 11.18 -26.42 9.87
CA THR A 9 10.88 -25.06 10.27
C THR A 9 11.52 -24.13 9.25
N THR A 10 10.81 -23.81 8.17
CA THR A 10 11.16 -22.68 7.31
C THR A 10 11.01 -21.43 8.18
N THR A 11 12.13 -20.83 8.58
CA THR A 11 12.14 -19.50 9.19
C THR A 11 11.45 -18.54 8.25
N ALA A 12 10.47 -17.77 8.76
CA ALA A 12 9.79 -16.73 7.99
C ALA A 12 10.85 -15.81 7.33
N PRO A 13 10.64 -15.40 6.08
CA PRO A 13 11.58 -14.52 5.40
C PRO A 13 11.74 -13.21 6.18
N ASN A 14 13.00 -12.79 6.36
CA ASN A 14 13.29 -11.52 7.01
C ASN A 14 13.08 -10.38 6.00
N ILE A 15 11.92 -9.72 6.08
CA ILE A 15 11.63 -8.54 5.25
C ILE A 15 12.35 -7.34 5.87
N PRO A 16 13.24 -6.65 5.13
CA PRO A 16 13.87 -5.42 5.62
C PRO A 16 12.83 -4.33 5.92
N THR A 17 13.20 -3.39 6.78
CA THR A 17 12.39 -2.22 7.09
C THR A 17 13.05 -0.94 6.59
N ARG A 18 12.25 0.11 6.45
CA ARG A 18 12.67 1.48 6.21
C ARG A 18 12.13 2.37 7.33
N ALA A 19 13.01 3.16 7.94
CA ALA A 19 12.61 4.14 8.95
C ALA A 19 11.83 5.30 8.28
N LEU A 20 10.67 5.60 8.81
CA LEU A 20 9.91 6.82 8.50
C LEU A 20 10.53 8.03 9.21
N ALA A 21 10.12 9.25 8.86
CA ALA A 21 10.68 10.49 9.39
C ALA A 21 10.63 10.59 10.94
N ASN A 22 9.70 9.89 11.58
CA ASN A 22 9.58 9.82 13.04
C ASN A 22 10.24 8.59 13.68
N GLY A 23 11.00 7.81 12.91
CA GLY A 23 11.71 6.61 13.37
C GLY A 23 10.86 5.34 13.45
N VAL A 24 9.60 5.36 13.04
CA VAL A 24 8.79 4.15 12.92
C VAL A 24 9.30 3.30 11.77
N GLU A 25 9.58 2.02 12.03
CA GLU A 25 10.09 1.08 11.03
C GLU A 25 8.94 0.46 10.22
N MET A 26 8.95 0.66 8.89
CA MET A 26 7.94 0.15 7.95
C MET A 26 8.57 -0.93 7.06
N PRO A 27 7.98 -2.15 6.96
CA PRO A 27 8.48 -3.19 6.06
C PRO A 27 8.48 -2.73 4.60
N VAL A 28 9.56 -3.04 3.84
CA VAL A 28 9.69 -2.61 2.44
C VAL A 28 8.83 -3.41 1.47
N LEU A 29 8.21 -4.50 1.94
CA LEU A 29 7.26 -5.32 1.20
C LEU A 29 6.08 -5.66 2.09
N GLY A 30 4.87 -5.32 1.64
CA GLY A 30 3.63 -5.58 2.32
C GLY A 30 2.65 -6.38 1.48
N TYR A 31 1.46 -6.59 2.02
CA TYR A 31 0.35 -7.29 1.39
C TYR A 31 -0.86 -6.36 1.27
N GLY A 32 -1.26 -6.04 0.03
CA GLY A 32 -2.44 -5.23 -0.24
C GLY A 32 -3.71 -6.07 -0.33
N VAL A 33 -4.85 -5.53 0.14
CA VAL A 33 -6.15 -6.21 0.08
C VAL A 33 -7.17 -5.51 -0.83
N PHE A 34 -6.76 -4.57 -1.67
CA PHE A 34 -7.65 -3.96 -2.66
C PHE A 34 -8.25 -5.01 -3.59
N GLN A 35 -9.56 -4.94 -3.87
CA GLN A 35 -10.30 -5.94 -4.65
C GLN A 35 -10.24 -7.38 -4.08
N THR A 36 -9.94 -7.54 -2.80
CA THR A 36 -10.20 -8.80 -2.10
C THR A 36 -11.64 -8.76 -1.60
N PRO A 37 -12.50 -9.74 -1.96
CA PRO A 37 -13.87 -9.79 -1.48
C PRO A 37 -13.91 -9.81 0.05
N PRO A 38 -14.85 -9.10 0.70
CA PRO A 38 -14.93 -9.04 2.16
C PRO A 38 -14.95 -10.42 2.83
N GLU A 39 -15.66 -11.39 2.23
CA GLU A 39 -15.77 -12.77 2.69
C GLU A 39 -14.47 -13.58 2.58
N GLU A 40 -13.53 -13.15 1.74
CA GLU A 40 -12.22 -13.81 1.61
C GLU A 40 -11.09 -13.08 2.35
N THR A 41 -11.35 -11.85 2.83
CA THR A 41 -10.29 -10.98 3.35
C THR A 41 -9.63 -11.55 4.59
N GLU A 42 -10.40 -12.06 5.56
CA GLU A 42 -9.88 -12.72 6.76
C GLU A 42 -8.90 -13.85 6.40
N ARG A 43 -9.33 -14.78 5.54
CA ARG A 43 -8.49 -15.90 5.08
C ARG A 43 -7.22 -15.41 4.42
N CYS A 44 -7.34 -14.45 3.50
CA CYS A 44 -6.20 -13.94 2.73
C CYS A 44 -5.18 -13.24 3.63
N VAL A 45 -5.63 -12.45 4.60
CA VAL A 45 -4.75 -11.76 5.56
C VAL A 45 -4.04 -12.76 6.45
N ARG A 46 -4.76 -13.74 7.00
CA ARG A 46 -4.15 -14.80 7.81
C ARG A 46 -3.09 -15.57 7.01
N GLU A 47 -3.41 -16.00 5.78
CA GLU A 47 -2.46 -16.71 4.91
C GLU A 47 -1.22 -15.85 4.58
N ALA A 48 -1.38 -14.55 4.33
CA ALA A 48 -0.25 -13.64 4.09
C ALA A 48 0.66 -13.54 5.33
N LEU A 49 0.07 -13.41 6.53
CA LEU A 49 0.83 -13.38 7.79
C LEU A 49 1.55 -14.70 8.09
N GLU A 50 0.90 -15.84 7.80
CA GLU A 50 1.52 -17.17 7.88
C GLU A 50 2.71 -17.34 6.90
N VAL A 51 2.62 -16.78 5.70
CA VAL A 51 3.70 -16.77 4.69
C VAL A 51 4.88 -15.91 5.14
N GLY A 52 4.64 -14.93 6.02
CA GLY A 52 5.69 -14.09 6.58
C GLY A 52 5.54 -12.59 6.35
N TYR A 53 4.47 -12.13 5.70
CA TYR A 53 4.21 -10.70 5.59
C TYR A 53 4.01 -10.08 6.98
N ARG A 54 4.47 -8.84 7.13
CA ARG A 54 4.34 -8.05 8.38
C ARG A 54 3.80 -6.65 8.14
N LEU A 55 3.44 -6.29 6.91
CA LEU A 55 2.73 -5.08 6.54
C LEU A 55 1.46 -5.49 5.80
N ILE A 56 0.29 -5.01 6.28
CA ILE A 56 -1.03 -5.21 5.67
C ILE A 56 -1.58 -3.83 5.29
N ASP A 57 -1.95 -3.67 4.02
CA ASP A 57 -2.52 -2.43 3.49
C ASP A 57 -3.99 -2.62 3.11
N THR A 58 -4.86 -1.84 3.75
CA THR A 58 -6.29 -1.75 3.47
C THR A 58 -6.72 -0.29 3.28
N ALA A 59 -8.03 -0.04 3.21
CA ALA A 59 -8.64 1.30 3.21
C ALA A 59 -10.12 1.22 3.58
N GLN A 60 -10.66 2.28 4.17
CA GLN A 60 -12.10 2.44 4.43
C GLN A 60 -12.95 2.17 3.17
N SER A 61 -12.42 2.56 2.01
CA SER A 61 -13.07 2.41 0.70
C SER A 61 -13.19 0.98 0.21
N TYR A 62 -12.41 0.06 0.77
CA TYR A 62 -12.40 -1.33 0.32
C TYR A 62 -13.52 -2.13 0.98
N ALA A 63 -14.14 -1.58 2.06
CA ALA A 63 -15.21 -2.21 2.82
C ALA A 63 -14.83 -3.61 3.36
N ASN A 64 -13.55 -3.78 3.72
CA ASN A 64 -13.01 -5.05 4.20
C ASN A 64 -12.15 -4.93 5.47
N GLU A 65 -12.15 -3.76 6.14
CA GLU A 65 -11.38 -3.53 7.37
C GLU A 65 -11.74 -4.54 8.49
N GLU A 66 -13.02 -4.93 8.61
CA GLU A 66 -13.45 -5.94 9.59
C GLU A 66 -12.81 -7.31 9.31
N GLY A 67 -12.75 -7.72 8.04
CA GLY A 67 -12.06 -8.95 7.62
C GLY A 67 -10.55 -8.88 7.85
N VAL A 68 -9.93 -7.70 7.67
CA VAL A 68 -8.51 -7.49 8.02
C VAL A 68 -8.31 -7.67 9.53
N GLY A 69 -9.14 -7.03 10.36
CA GLY A 69 -9.10 -7.17 11.82
C GLY A 69 -9.28 -8.61 12.28
N ALA A 70 -10.19 -9.36 11.67
CA ALA A 70 -10.39 -10.79 11.94
C ALA A 70 -9.12 -11.60 11.59
N GLY A 71 -8.56 -11.40 10.38
CA GLY A 71 -7.34 -12.10 9.94
C GLY A 71 -6.12 -11.80 10.83
N LEU A 72 -6.00 -10.57 11.33
CA LEU A 72 -4.96 -10.20 12.31
C LEU A 72 -5.12 -10.98 13.62
N ARG A 73 -6.31 -11.00 14.21
CA ARG A 73 -6.57 -11.73 15.45
C ARG A 73 -6.32 -13.23 15.30
N ASP A 74 -6.79 -13.82 14.20
CA ASP A 74 -6.70 -15.24 13.93
C ASP A 74 -5.31 -15.72 13.50
N SER A 75 -4.39 -14.77 13.19
CA SER A 75 -2.99 -15.08 12.86
C SER A 75 -2.19 -15.59 14.07
N GLY A 76 -2.61 -15.26 15.29
CA GLY A 76 -1.87 -15.56 16.52
C GLY A 76 -0.61 -14.74 16.73
N LEU A 77 -0.34 -13.75 15.88
CA LEU A 77 0.77 -12.80 16.05
C LEU A 77 0.39 -11.69 17.04
N ASP A 78 1.38 -11.19 17.76
CA ASP A 78 1.17 -9.99 18.56
C ASP A 78 0.90 -8.77 17.64
N ARG A 79 -0.03 -7.88 18.05
CA ARG A 79 -0.39 -6.70 17.25
C ARG A 79 0.82 -5.84 16.86
N GLN A 80 1.80 -5.72 17.72
CA GLN A 80 3.04 -4.95 17.50
C GLN A 80 3.96 -5.55 16.43
N ASP A 81 3.79 -6.82 16.10
CA ASP A 81 4.60 -7.50 15.07
C ASP A 81 4.05 -7.27 13.65
N VAL A 82 2.90 -6.60 13.54
CA VAL A 82 2.26 -6.32 12.25
C VAL A 82 2.10 -4.81 12.06
N PHE A 83 2.66 -4.29 10.97
CA PHE A 83 2.46 -2.92 10.52
C PHE A 83 1.15 -2.83 9.73
N LEU A 84 0.20 -2.06 10.22
CA LEU A 84 -1.14 -1.95 9.65
C LEU A 84 -1.35 -0.58 9.02
N THR A 85 -1.66 -0.56 7.73
CA THR A 85 -2.00 0.65 6.97
C THR A 85 -3.48 0.64 6.60
N THR A 86 -4.17 1.76 6.84
CA THR A 86 -5.48 2.05 6.25
C THR A 86 -5.55 3.50 5.76
N LYS A 87 -6.67 3.88 5.11
CA LYS A 87 -6.77 5.16 4.41
C LYS A 87 -8.14 5.79 4.64
N VAL A 88 -8.16 7.11 4.94
CA VAL A 88 -9.39 7.90 5.04
C VAL A 88 -10.07 7.98 3.67
N ALA A 89 -11.32 7.55 3.63
CA ALA A 89 -12.11 7.58 2.39
C ALA A 89 -12.35 9.02 1.89
N PRO A 90 -12.40 9.30 0.57
CA PRO A 90 -12.72 10.63 0.03
C PRO A 90 -14.01 11.25 0.54
N VAL A 91 -15.04 10.47 0.87
CA VAL A 91 -16.28 11.00 1.47
C VAL A 91 -16.08 11.53 2.90
N ASN A 92 -14.99 11.13 3.55
CA ASN A 92 -14.63 11.53 4.91
C ASN A 92 -13.60 12.66 4.93
N LEU A 93 -13.26 13.28 3.79
CA LEU A 93 -12.26 14.33 3.69
C LEU A 93 -12.83 15.71 4.10
N THR A 94 -13.20 15.81 5.36
CA THR A 94 -13.34 17.03 6.17
C THR A 94 -12.78 16.70 7.56
N HIS A 95 -12.42 17.71 8.35
CA HIS A 95 -11.86 17.49 9.69
C HIS A 95 -12.72 16.54 10.54
N ASP A 96 -13.98 16.88 10.80
CA ASP A 96 -14.84 16.13 11.72
C ASP A 96 -15.17 14.71 11.21
N ARG A 97 -15.36 14.56 9.91
CA ARG A 97 -15.62 13.24 9.31
C ARG A 97 -14.36 12.36 9.33
N ALA A 98 -13.20 12.94 9.08
CA ALA A 98 -11.94 12.21 9.17
C ALA A 98 -11.72 11.71 10.61
N ALA A 99 -11.88 12.59 11.61
CA ALA A 99 -11.77 12.22 13.01
C ALA A 99 -12.71 11.07 13.39
N ALA A 100 -14.00 11.17 13.07
CA ALA A 100 -14.97 10.11 13.33
C ALA A 100 -14.64 8.81 12.58
N SER A 101 -14.12 8.91 11.35
CA SER A 101 -13.77 7.74 10.54
C SER A 101 -12.51 7.02 11.00
N ILE A 102 -11.59 7.72 11.69
CA ILE A 102 -10.43 7.09 12.33
C ILE A 102 -10.91 6.17 13.45
N ASP A 103 -11.79 6.65 14.33
CA ASP A 103 -12.35 5.86 15.43
C ASP A 103 -13.13 4.64 14.90
N GLU A 104 -13.85 4.80 13.79
CA GLU A 104 -14.55 3.68 13.13
C GLU A 104 -13.58 2.65 12.55
N SER A 105 -12.48 3.09 11.90
CA SER A 105 -11.45 2.18 11.41
C SER A 105 -10.80 1.38 12.56
N LEU A 106 -10.47 2.03 13.68
CA LEU A 106 -9.96 1.35 14.89
C LEU A 106 -10.93 0.28 15.38
N ARG A 107 -12.24 0.61 15.43
CA ARG A 107 -13.29 -0.32 15.82
C ARG A 107 -13.40 -1.52 14.87
N LEU A 108 -13.42 -1.29 13.53
CA LEU A 108 -13.54 -2.35 12.52
C LEU A 108 -12.31 -3.26 12.52
N LEU A 109 -11.11 -2.67 12.60
CA LEU A 109 -9.84 -3.38 12.65
C LEU A 109 -9.64 -4.10 14.00
N GLY A 110 -10.39 -3.72 15.07
CA GLY A 110 -10.28 -4.32 16.39
C GLY A 110 -8.95 -4.05 17.05
N THR A 111 -8.43 -2.83 16.96
CA THR A 111 -7.12 -2.43 17.50
C THR A 111 -7.18 -1.04 18.13
N ASP A 112 -6.29 -0.78 19.08
CA ASP A 112 -6.21 0.52 19.75
C ASP A 112 -5.35 1.55 18.99
N TYR A 113 -4.57 1.10 18.02
CA TYR A 113 -3.75 1.98 17.18
C TYR A 113 -3.59 1.46 15.74
N ILE A 114 -3.33 2.36 14.82
CA ILE A 114 -2.97 2.09 13.43
C ILE A 114 -1.53 2.54 13.19
N ASP A 115 -0.72 1.74 12.50
CA ASP A 115 0.69 2.07 12.27
C ASP A 115 0.83 3.21 11.25
N LEU A 116 0.03 3.20 10.18
CA LEU A 116 0.00 4.26 9.16
C LEU A 116 -1.42 4.56 8.70
N MET A 117 -1.82 5.83 8.79
CA MET A 117 -3.08 6.30 8.20
C MET A 117 -2.80 7.29 7.08
N LEU A 118 -3.39 7.02 5.90
CA LEU A 118 -3.23 7.86 4.73
C LEU A 118 -4.51 8.63 4.40
N LEU A 119 -4.39 9.86 3.91
CA LEU A 119 -5.47 10.43 3.10
C LEU A 119 -5.49 9.74 1.74
N HIS A 120 -6.61 9.10 1.38
CA HIS A 120 -6.67 8.25 0.19
C HIS A 120 -6.58 9.02 -1.13
N GLN A 121 -7.03 10.30 -1.14
CA GLN A 121 -7.14 11.11 -2.35
C GLN A 121 -6.93 12.60 -2.06
N PRO A 122 -6.29 13.38 -2.98
CA PRO A 122 -6.06 14.81 -2.86
C PRO A 122 -7.28 15.64 -3.29
N ILE A 123 -8.48 15.38 -2.74
CA ILE A 123 -9.72 16.06 -3.12
C ILE A 123 -10.48 16.60 -1.90
N ALA A 124 -11.49 17.42 -2.13
CA ALA A 124 -12.33 18.05 -1.10
C ALA A 124 -11.49 18.87 -0.09
N ASP A 125 -11.85 18.84 1.19
CA ASP A 125 -11.09 19.50 2.27
C ASP A 125 -10.00 18.55 2.81
N PHE A 126 -9.10 18.09 1.95
CA PHE A 126 -7.98 17.24 2.40
C PHE A 126 -7.08 17.94 3.46
N PRO A 127 -6.87 19.29 3.45
CA PRO A 127 -6.11 19.93 4.52
C PRO A 127 -6.83 19.85 5.88
N GLY A 128 -8.16 19.98 5.90
CA GLY A 128 -8.94 19.77 7.12
C GLY A 128 -8.86 18.35 7.62
N ALA A 129 -9.02 17.38 6.73
CA ALA A 129 -8.89 15.95 7.07
C ALA A 129 -7.47 15.61 7.57
N TYR A 130 -6.43 16.26 7.01
CA TYR A 130 -5.05 16.00 7.45
C TYR A 130 -4.81 16.51 8.88
N ARG A 131 -5.39 17.66 9.27
CA ARG A 131 -5.35 18.12 10.67
C ARG A 131 -5.96 17.11 11.64
N ALA A 132 -7.03 16.41 11.25
CA ALA A 132 -7.58 15.34 12.06
C ALA A 132 -6.59 14.14 12.19
N LEU A 133 -5.81 13.84 11.16
CA LEU A 133 -4.73 12.84 11.27
C LEU A 133 -3.63 13.30 12.22
N GLU A 134 -3.22 14.59 12.16
CA GLU A 134 -2.22 15.16 13.09
C GLU A 134 -2.69 15.10 14.55
N GLU A 135 -3.98 15.36 14.80
CA GLU A 135 -4.60 15.25 16.13
C GLU A 135 -4.60 13.81 16.63
N ALA A 136 -5.07 12.86 15.83
CA ALA A 136 -5.07 11.44 16.15
C ALA A 136 -3.64 10.88 16.34
N HIS A 137 -2.67 11.40 15.60
CA HIS A 137 -1.25 11.07 15.78
C HIS A 137 -0.73 11.56 17.14
N ARG A 138 -1.04 12.78 17.53
CA ARG A 138 -0.69 13.32 18.86
C ARG A 138 -1.38 12.56 20.02
N GLU A 139 -2.58 12.05 19.79
CA GLU A 139 -3.31 11.20 20.73
C GLU A 139 -2.76 9.76 20.82
N GLY A 140 -1.84 9.38 19.95
CA GLY A 140 -1.26 8.03 19.90
C GLY A 140 -2.14 6.99 19.20
N LYS A 141 -3.27 7.36 18.62
CA LYS A 141 -4.11 6.47 17.80
C LYS A 141 -3.44 6.09 16.48
N LEU A 142 -2.60 6.96 15.93
CA LEU A 142 -1.85 6.76 14.69
C LEU A 142 -0.35 6.86 14.98
N ARG A 143 0.43 5.84 14.62
CA ARG A 143 1.89 5.87 14.80
C ARG A 143 2.59 6.68 13.73
N ALA A 144 2.06 6.67 12.51
CA ALA A 144 2.51 7.49 11.39
C ALA A 144 1.32 7.96 10.56
N ILE A 145 1.50 9.10 9.86
CA ILE A 145 0.49 9.69 8.99
C ILE A 145 1.09 10.01 7.63
N GLY A 146 0.27 9.96 6.59
CA GLY A 146 0.72 10.20 5.23
C GLY A 146 -0.44 10.45 4.27
N VAL A 147 -0.13 10.35 2.99
CA VAL A 147 -1.05 10.65 1.90
C VAL A 147 -0.98 9.57 0.81
N SER A 148 -1.98 9.52 -0.06
CA SER A 148 -2.00 8.66 -1.23
C SER A 148 -2.51 9.42 -2.44
N ASN A 149 -1.89 9.19 -3.60
CA ASN A 149 -2.22 9.84 -4.87
C ASN A 149 -1.95 11.36 -4.91
N PHE A 150 -1.10 11.86 -4.02
CA PHE A 150 -0.67 13.25 -4.03
C PHE A 150 0.44 13.42 -5.09
N TYR A 151 0.11 14.08 -6.18
CA TYR A 151 1.07 14.45 -7.21
C TYR A 151 2.02 15.53 -6.69
N PRO A 152 3.15 15.81 -7.35
CA PRO A 152 4.20 16.69 -6.82
C PRO A 152 3.71 18.03 -6.28
N ASP A 153 2.78 18.70 -6.99
CA ASP A 153 2.18 19.97 -6.59
C ASP A 153 1.37 19.85 -5.29
N ARG A 154 0.56 18.80 -5.14
CA ARG A 154 -0.26 18.55 -3.95
C ARG A 154 0.57 18.03 -2.78
N LEU A 155 1.60 17.24 -3.07
CA LEU A 155 2.51 16.77 -2.04
C LEU A 155 3.30 17.93 -1.45
N ALA A 156 3.85 18.82 -2.28
CA ALA A 156 4.56 20.00 -1.81
C ALA A 156 3.66 20.91 -0.97
N ASP A 157 2.40 21.12 -1.41
CA ASP A 157 1.41 21.93 -0.69
C ASP A 157 1.20 21.40 0.74
N ILE A 158 0.86 20.10 0.88
CA ILE A 158 0.60 19.52 2.20
C ILE A 158 1.87 19.39 3.05
N ALA A 159 3.00 19.00 2.46
CA ALA A 159 4.24 18.78 3.23
C ALA A 159 4.86 20.07 3.80
N LEU A 160 4.65 21.21 3.13
CA LEU A 160 5.22 22.49 3.55
C LEU A 160 4.31 23.29 4.49
N LEU A 161 3.01 22.95 4.56
CA LEU A 161 2.01 23.74 5.29
C LEU A 161 1.45 23.05 6.54
N THR A 162 1.86 21.81 6.83
CA THR A 162 1.39 21.03 7.99
C THR A 162 2.45 21.00 9.11
N GLU A 163 2.02 20.83 10.36
CA GLU A 163 2.91 20.70 11.51
C GLU A 163 3.69 19.39 11.49
N VAL A 164 3.01 18.30 11.08
CA VAL A 164 3.61 16.99 10.89
C VAL A 164 3.54 16.64 9.40
N PRO A 165 4.63 16.80 8.62
CA PRO A 165 4.63 16.46 7.21
C PRO A 165 4.25 14.99 6.95
N PRO A 166 3.66 14.68 5.79
CA PRO A 166 3.41 13.29 5.42
C PRO A 166 4.70 12.46 5.47
N MET A 167 4.64 11.30 6.11
CA MET A 167 5.78 10.39 6.21
C MET A 167 5.85 9.41 5.03
N VAL A 168 4.69 9.17 4.39
CA VAL A 168 4.54 8.27 3.24
C VAL A 168 3.64 8.93 2.20
N ASN A 169 3.96 8.78 0.92
CA ASN A 169 3.04 9.02 -0.18
C ASN A 169 2.90 7.75 -1.02
N GLN A 170 1.72 7.13 -0.98
CA GLN A 170 1.40 5.92 -1.72
C GLN A 170 0.82 6.26 -3.08
N VAL A 171 1.55 5.97 -4.18
CA VAL A 171 1.16 6.33 -5.55
C VAL A 171 1.25 5.14 -6.51
N GLU A 172 0.54 5.25 -7.66
CA GLU A 172 0.66 4.28 -8.76
C GLU A 172 2.12 4.13 -9.18
N THR A 173 2.73 2.97 -8.96
CA THR A 173 4.12 2.74 -9.35
C THR A 173 4.35 1.30 -9.78
N HIS A 174 4.85 1.13 -11.02
CA HIS A 174 5.10 -0.16 -11.66
C HIS A 174 6.11 0.04 -12.82
N PRO A 175 6.60 -1.02 -13.50
CA PRO A 175 7.63 -0.89 -14.54
C PRO A 175 7.35 0.16 -15.62
N PHE A 176 6.08 0.32 -15.98
CA PHE A 176 5.64 1.24 -17.05
C PHE A 176 5.30 2.65 -16.54
N ARG A 177 5.43 2.90 -15.24
CA ARG A 177 5.23 4.19 -14.55
C ARG A 177 6.00 4.19 -13.24
N GLN A 178 7.26 4.62 -13.32
CA GLN A 178 8.16 4.57 -12.17
C GLN A 178 8.15 5.86 -11.33
N ASN A 179 7.55 6.94 -11.88
CA ASN A 179 7.42 8.23 -11.20
C ASN A 179 8.75 8.79 -10.66
N ALA A 180 9.83 8.69 -11.42
CA ALA A 180 11.18 9.07 -10.98
C ALA A 180 11.24 10.51 -10.43
N GLU A 181 10.66 11.49 -11.14
CA GLU A 181 10.61 12.90 -10.70
C GLU A 181 9.84 13.06 -9.37
N ALA A 182 8.71 12.36 -9.21
CA ALA A 182 7.95 12.39 -7.97
C ALA A 182 8.71 11.69 -6.83
N HIS A 183 9.46 10.62 -7.13
CA HIS A 183 10.32 9.93 -6.16
C HIS A 183 11.44 10.85 -5.65
N GLU A 184 12.10 11.59 -6.54
CA GLU A 184 13.13 12.58 -6.16
C GLU A 184 12.55 13.66 -5.24
N LEU A 185 11.36 14.19 -5.55
CA LEU A 185 10.69 15.16 -4.68
C LEU A 185 10.35 14.53 -3.32
N MET A 186 9.75 13.34 -3.28
CA MET A 186 9.44 12.63 -2.03
C MET A 186 10.72 12.47 -1.18
N THR A 187 11.80 12.02 -1.78
CA THR A 187 13.09 11.86 -1.11
C THR A 187 13.60 13.18 -0.54
N SER A 188 13.53 14.29 -1.30
CA SER A 188 13.96 15.61 -0.86
C SER A 188 13.15 16.17 0.31
N LEU A 189 11.89 15.75 0.44
CA LEU A 189 10.97 16.10 1.53
C LEU A 189 11.00 15.14 2.72
N GLY A 190 11.81 14.08 2.66
CA GLY A 190 11.83 13.02 3.68
C GLY A 190 10.58 12.14 3.69
N VAL A 191 9.84 12.10 2.59
CA VAL A 191 8.62 11.30 2.40
C VAL A 191 8.97 9.97 1.75
N VAL A 192 8.52 8.87 2.33
CA VAL A 192 8.75 7.53 1.78
C VAL A 192 7.78 7.27 0.63
N HIS A 193 8.32 6.74 -0.48
CA HIS A 193 7.55 6.34 -1.65
C HIS A 193 7.02 4.92 -1.44
N GLU A 194 5.70 4.75 -1.48
CA GLU A 194 5.03 3.45 -1.48
C GLU A 194 4.25 3.24 -2.79
N ALA A 195 4.37 2.05 -3.38
CA ALA A 195 3.78 1.69 -4.67
C ALA A 195 2.48 0.90 -4.50
N TRP A 196 1.33 1.49 -4.89
CA TRP A 196 0.17 0.68 -5.20
C TRP A 196 0.23 0.19 -6.64
N ALA A 197 -0.45 -0.94 -6.93
CA ALA A 197 -0.44 -1.65 -8.21
C ALA A 197 0.96 -1.92 -8.77
N PRO A 198 1.92 -2.51 -8.01
CA PRO A 198 3.26 -2.77 -8.50
C PRO A 198 3.26 -3.68 -9.74
N PHE A 199 2.18 -4.43 -9.97
CA PHE A 199 1.96 -5.25 -11.16
C PHE A 199 1.05 -4.60 -12.20
N ALA A 200 0.88 -3.26 -12.23
CA ALA A 200 0.04 -2.54 -13.18
C ALA A 200 -1.37 -3.15 -13.34
N GLU A 201 -1.94 -3.71 -12.27
CA GLU A 201 -3.21 -4.50 -12.26
C GLU A 201 -3.22 -5.65 -13.30
N GLY A 202 -2.08 -6.22 -13.61
CA GLY A 202 -1.92 -7.28 -14.61
C GLY A 202 -2.01 -6.81 -16.07
N LYS A 203 -2.06 -5.50 -16.30
CA LYS A 203 -2.17 -4.90 -17.63
C LYS A 203 -0.81 -4.89 -18.36
N ASN A 204 -0.86 -4.55 -19.64
CA ASN A 204 0.31 -4.37 -20.52
C ASN A 204 1.25 -5.61 -20.57
N GLY A 205 0.70 -6.82 -20.37
CA GLY A 205 1.46 -8.05 -20.45
C GLY A 205 2.60 -8.15 -19.43
N ILE A 206 2.50 -7.47 -18.27
CA ILE A 206 3.59 -7.35 -17.28
C ILE A 206 4.24 -8.69 -16.93
N PHE A 207 3.46 -9.76 -16.77
CA PHE A 207 3.98 -11.08 -16.40
C PHE A 207 4.63 -11.85 -17.56
N THR A 208 4.51 -11.34 -18.78
CA THR A 208 5.07 -11.91 -20.01
C THR A 208 5.90 -10.89 -20.80
N ASN A 209 6.21 -9.73 -20.18
CA ASN A 209 7.04 -8.72 -20.80
C ASN A 209 8.42 -9.29 -21.09
N PRO A 210 8.94 -9.16 -22.34
CA PRO A 210 10.20 -9.82 -22.74
C PRO A 210 11.41 -9.31 -21.96
N VAL A 211 11.46 -8.04 -21.57
CA VAL A 211 12.56 -7.47 -20.78
C VAL A 211 12.54 -8.05 -19.37
N LEU A 212 11.38 -8.01 -18.69
CA LEU A 212 11.23 -8.57 -17.34
C LEU A 212 11.47 -10.09 -17.33
N SER A 213 11.06 -10.82 -18.38
CA SER A 213 11.27 -12.24 -18.51
C SER A 213 12.75 -12.58 -18.70
N ALA A 214 13.48 -11.84 -19.55
CA ALA A 214 14.91 -12.04 -19.78
C ALA A 214 15.74 -11.79 -18.51
N ILE A 215 15.42 -10.71 -17.75
CA ILE A 215 16.03 -10.46 -16.44
C ILE A 215 15.68 -11.63 -15.48
N GLY A 216 14.43 -12.08 -15.48
CA GLY A 216 13.99 -13.19 -14.64
C GLY A 216 14.75 -14.49 -14.94
N GLU A 217 14.93 -14.84 -16.21
CA GLU A 217 15.72 -16.02 -16.64
C GLU A 217 17.15 -15.96 -16.13
N LYS A 218 17.81 -14.78 -16.19
CA LYS A 218 19.17 -14.57 -15.67
C LYS A 218 19.29 -14.90 -14.18
N HIS A 219 18.25 -14.60 -13.39
CA HIS A 219 18.24 -14.78 -11.94
C HIS A 219 17.45 -15.99 -11.44
N GLY A 220 16.84 -16.78 -12.34
CA GLY A 220 15.96 -17.89 -11.97
C GLY A 220 14.67 -17.40 -11.26
N LYS A 221 14.14 -16.25 -11.65
CA LYS A 221 12.99 -15.57 -11.05
C LYS A 221 11.91 -15.27 -12.09
N THR A 222 10.69 -15.02 -11.61
CA THR A 222 9.58 -14.60 -12.48
C THR A 222 9.63 -13.09 -12.76
N ALA A 223 8.96 -12.64 -13.82
CA ALA A 223 8.79 -11.22 -14.13
C ALA A 223 8.17 -10.43 -12.95
N GLY A 224 7.28 -11.07 -12.18
CA GLY A 224 6.71 -10.48 -10.97
C GLY A 224 7.76 -10.24 -9.89
N GLN A 225 8.61 -11.24 -9.61
CA GLN A 225 9.70 -11.11 -8.63
C GLN A 225 10.73 -10.06 -9.06
N VAL A 226 11.08 -10.01 -10.35
CA VAL A 226 11.95 -8.97 -10.92
C VAL A 226 11.34 -7.59 -10.69
N THR A 227 10.05 -7.42 -10.97
CA THR A 227 9.34 -6.16 -10.77
C THR A 227 9.40 -5.68 -9.31
N LEU A 228 9.07 -6.55 -8.36
CA LEU A 228 9.11 -6.19 -6.94
C LEU A 228 10.54 -5.86 -6.49
N ARG A 229 11.52 -6.68 -6.92
CA ARG A 229 12.92 -6.46 -6.57
C ARG A 229 13.46 -5.14 -7.11
N ALA A 230 13.16 -4.81 -8.37
CA ALA A 230 13.58 -3.55 -8.98
C ALA A 230 13.04 -2.34 -8.22
N LEU A 231 11.74 -2.33 -7.90
CA LEU A 231 11.13 -1.24 -7.14
C LEU A 231 11.73 -1.12 -5.73
N ILE A 232 11.95 -2.24 -5.03
CA ILE A 232 12.60 -2.24 -3.72
C ILE A 232 14.05 -1.71 -3.82
N GLN A 233 14.80 -2.04 -4.87
CA GLN A 233 16.15 -1.50 -5.09
C GLN A 233 16.16 0.00 -5.44
N GLN A 234 15.03 0.54 -5.89
CA GLN A 234 14.80 1.98 -6.07
C GLN A 234 14.28 2.66 -4.79
N ASP A 235 14.39 2.01 -3.62
CA ASP A 235 13.87 2.53 -2.36
C ASP A 235 12.33 2.74 -2.32
N VAL A 236 11.58 1.99 -3.11
CA VAL A 236 10.12 2.01 -3.14
C VAL A 236 9.56 0.85 -2.34
N ILE A 237 8.69 1.13 -1.38
CA ILE A 237 7.92 0.12 -0.66
C ILE A 237 6.83 -0.43 -1.58
N VAL A 238 6.62 -1.75 -1.60
CA VAL A 238 5.67 -2.40 -2.51
C VAL A 238 4.62 -3.21 -1.76
N ILE A 239 3.36 -3.15 -2.24
CA ILE A 239 2.22 -3.85 -1.63
C ILE A 239 1.48 -4.70 -2.68
N PRO A 240 2.11 -5.77 -3.21
CA PRO A 240 1.44 -6.66 -4.14
C PRO A 240 0.21 -7.33 -3.50
N LYS A 241 -0.83 -7.58 -4.32
CA LYS A 241 -2.05 -8.28 -3.92
C LYS A 241 -2.15 -9.64 -4.58
N SER A 242 -2.56 -10.64 -3.82
CA SER A 242 -2.99 -11.94 -4.36
C SER A 242 -3.97 -12.62 -3.42
N VAL A 243 -4.96 -13.36 -3.96
CA VAL A 243 -5.84 -14.23 -3.17
C VAL A 243 -5.35 -15.69 -3.17
N ARG A 244 -4.20 -15.97 -3.80
CA ARG A 244 -3.58 -17.31 -3.91
C ARG A 244 -2.32 -17.38 -3.08
N ARG A 245 -2.28 -18.29 -2.10
CA ARG A 245 -1.13 -18.49 -1.21
C ARG A 245 0.18 -18.69 -1.98
N THR A 246 0.17 -19.49 -3.04
CA THR A 246 1.38 -19.74 -3.86
C THR A 246 1.95 -18.47 -4.49
N ARG A 247 1.10 -17.50 -4.82
CA ARG A 247 1.56 -16.18 -5.30
C ARG A 247 2.04 -15.28 -4.18
N MET A 248 1.48 -15.40 -2.97
CA MET A 248 2.01 -14.71 -1.80
C MET A 248 3.43 -15.19 -1.48
N GLU A 249 3.64 -16.52 -1.52
CA GLU A 249 4.96 -17.15 -1.34
C GLU A 249 5.96 -16.75 -2.44
N GLU A 250 5.53 -16.66 -3.69
CA GLU A 250 6.36 -16.18 -4.80
C GLU A 250 6.74 -14.70 -4.63
N ASN A 251 5.77 -13.85 -4.29
CA ASN A 251 5.98 -12.40 -4.18
C ASN A 251 6.92 -12.02 -3.01
N ILE A 252 6.95 -12.79 -1.94
CA ILE A 252 7.82 -12.51 -0.79
C ILE A 252 9.26 -13.02 -1.01
N ASP A 253 9.48 -13.94 -1.95
CA ASP A 253 10.78 -14.53 -2.27
C ASP A 253 11.59 -13.64 -3.23
N VAL A 254 11.87 -12.39 -2.78
CA VAL A 254 12.57 -11.35 -3.57
C VAL A 254 13.82 -10.80 -2.89
N PHE A 255 14.21 -11.34 -1.72
CA PHE A 255 15.35 -10.84 -0.96
C PHE A 255 16.62 -11.69 -1.12
N ASN A 256 16.56 -12.79 -1.86
CA ASN A 256 17.68 -13.73 -2.07
C ASN A 256 18.42 -13.52 -3.39
N PHE A 257 18.14 -12.45 -4.11
CA PHE A 257 18.85 -12.01 -5.32
C PHE A 257 18.90 -10.49 -5.41
N SER A 258 19.71 -9.96 -6.30
CA SER A 258 19.79 -8.54 -6.61
C SER A 258 19.93 -8.34 -8.12
N LEU A 259 19.34 -7.27 -8.63
CA LEU A 259 19.48 -6.82 -10.00
C LEU A 259 20.75 -5.96 -10.11
N ASP A 260 21.56 -6.18 -11.14
CA ASP A 260 22.73 -5.36 -11.42
C ASP A 260 22.37 -4.07 -12.19
N GLU A 261 23.38 -3.25 -12.51
CA GLU A 261 23.18 -1.96 -13.18
C GLU A 261 22.56 -2.12 -14.58
N GLU A 262 22.90 -3.20 -15.31
CA GLU A 262 22.33 -3.48 -16.64
C GLU A 262 20.86 -3.85 -16.51
N ASP A 263 20.50 -4.71 -15.58
CA ASP A 263 19.11 -5.09 -15.28
C ASP A 263 18.28 -3.87 -14.87
N MET A 264 18.82 -3.03 -13.98
CA MET A 264 18.14 -1.82 -13.52
C MET A 264 17.98 -0.78 -14.63
N ALA A 265 18.95 -0.64 -15.53
CA ALA A 265 18.83 0.23 -16.71
C ALA A 265 17.77 -0.29 -17.69
N ALA A 266 17.73 -1.62 -17.93
CA ALA A 266 16.70 -2.24 -18.77
C ALA A 266 15.29 -2.09 -18.14
N PHE A 267 15.18 -2.22 -16.82
CA PHE A 267 13.93 -1.98 -16.08
C PHE A 267 13.49 -0.51 -16.20
N ALA A 268 14.41 0.43 -15.99
CA ALA A 268 14.11 1.87 -16.09
C ALA A 268 13.61 2.27 -17.48
N ALA A 269 14.13 1.66 -18.54
CA ALA A 269 13.71 1.92 -19.92
C ALA A 269 12.27 1.47 -20.24
N LEU A 270 11.61 0.71 -19.37
CA LEU A 270 10.20 0.31 -19.54
C LEU A 270 9.20 1.46 -19.30
N ASP A 271 9.60 2.50 -18.59
CA ASP A 271 8.79 3.72 -18.39
C ASP A 271 9.10 4.71 -19.50
N ASP A 272 8.52 4.50 -20.67
CA ASP A 272 8.64 5.39 -21.84
C ASP A 272 7.55 6.47 -21.91
N GLY A 273 6.73 6.58 -20.87
CA GLY A 273 5.61 7.53 -20.78
C GLY A 273 4.39 7.17 -21.63
N SER A 274 4.41 6.05 -22.35
CA SER A 274 3.29 5.62 -23.21
C SER A 274 2.14 4.97 -22.45
N PHE A 275 2.40 4.39 -21.26
CA PHE A 275 1.38 3.73 -20.48
C PHE A 275 0.46 4.76 -19.82
N PRO A 276 -0.87 4.72 -20.07
CA PRO A 276 -1.81 5.63 -19.43
C PRO A 276 -1.88 5.34 -17.92
N ARG A 277 -2.18 6.36 -17.12
CA ARG A 277 -2.47 6.15 -15.69
C ARG A 277 -3.64 5.19 -15.53
N ILE A 278 -3.55 4.30 -14.55
CA ILE A 278 -4.68 3.43 -14.18
C ILE A 278 -5.82 4.30 -13.66
N PHE A 279 -5.48 5.29 -12.83
CA PHE A 279 -6.39 6.35 -12.39
C PHE A 279 -5.68 7.71 -12.52
N ASP A 280 -6.28 8.64 -13.26
CA ASP A 280 -5.82 10.03 -13.26
C ASP A 280 -6.62 10.85 -12.26
N HIS A 281 -6.02 11.14 -11.10
CA HIS A 281 -6.64 11.88 -10.01
C HIS A 281 -6.80 13.38 -10.28
N ARG A 282 -6.39 13.86 -11.46
CA ARG A 282 -6.65 15.21 -11.97
C ARG A 282 -7.81 15.25 -12.98
N ASP A 283 -8.29 14.08 -13.44
CA ASP A 283 -9.44 14.02 -14.35
C ASP A 283 -10.73 14.33 -13.57
N PRO A 284 -11.48 15.40 -13.92
CA PRO A 284 -12.75 15.72 -13.29
C PRO A 284 -13.78 14.58 -13.33
N LYS A 285 -13.74 13.72 -14.36
CA LYS A 285 -14.63 12.56 -14.46
C LYS A 285 -14.27 11.50 -13.43
N MET A 286 -12.98 11.30 -13.17
CA MET A 286 -12.50 10.40 -12.12
C MET A 286 -12.91 10.92 -10.74
N ILE A 287 -12.75 12.22 -10.48
CA ILE A 287 -13.19 12.84 -9.23
C ILE A 287 -14.69 12.65 -9.03
N ALA A 288 -15.50 12.93 -10.06
CA ALA A 288 -16.95 12.74 -10.02
C ALA A 288 -17.32 11.27 -9.74
N TRP A 289 -16.61 10.32 -10.36
CA TRP A 289 -16.82 8.89 -10.12
C TRP A 289 -16.45 8.50 -8.68
N LEU A 290 -15.29 8.92 -8.18
CA LEU A 290 -14.85 8.66 -6.80
C LEU A 290 -15.85 9.17 -5.76
N VAL A 291 -16.45 10.34 -5.99
CA VAL A 291 -17.47 10.89 -5.10
C VAL A 291 -18.81 10.16 -5.26
N SER A 292 -19.26 9.90 -6.49
CA SER A 292 -20.59 9.32 -6.76
C SER A 292 -20.70 7.85 -6.33
N GLU A 293 -19.69 7.03 -6.55
CA GLU A 293 -19.65 5.61 -6.14
C GLU A 293 -19.78 5.47 -4.62
N ARG A 294 -19.18 6.40 -3.89
CA ARG A 294 -19.15 6.37 -2.43
C ARG A 294 -20.38 6.91 -1.78
N VAL A 295 -20.96 7.94 -2.37
CA VAL A 295 -22.28 8.44 -1.96
C VAL A 295 -23.31 7.30 -2.02
N ARG A 296 -23.28 6.50 -3.09
CA ARG A 296 -24.17 5.34 -3.23
C ARG A 296 -23.89 4.20 -2.24
N LYS A 297 -22.62 3.98 -1.87
CA LYS A 297 -22.26 2.95 -0.87
C LYS A 297 -22.55 3.38 0.56
N ALA A 298 -22.41 4.68 0.86
CA ALA A 298 -22.69 5.23 2.17
C ALA A 298 -24.20 5.45 2.40
N ASP A 299 -24.98 5.67 1.36
CA ASP A 299 -26.45 5.80 1.42
C ASP A 299 -27.10 5.06 0.23
N PRO A 300 -27.39 3.75 0.38
CA PRO A 300 -28.12 2.98 -0.64
C PRO A 300 -29.51 3.53 -0.97
N SER A 301 -30.09 4.37 -0.10
CA SER A 301 -31.40 4.97 -0.31
C SER A 301 -31.39 6.15 -1.29
N GLY A 302 -30.21 6.68 -1.60
CA GLY A 302 -30.04 7.82 -2.52
C GLY A 302 -30.57 9.15 -1.97
N ALA A 303 -30.83 9.24 -0.67
CA ALA A 303 -31.58 10.35 -0.07
C ALA A 303 -30.73 11.54 0.37
N ALA A 304 -29.43 11.49 0.29
CA ALA A 304 -28.63 12.64 0.68
C ALA A 304 -27.36 12.78 -0.13
N LEU A 305 -27.23 13.90 -0.78
CA LEU A 305 -26.06 14.79 -0.78
C LEU A 305 -26.22 15.86 -1.90
N TYR A 306 -27.07 16.80 -1.64
CA TYR A 306 -27.01 18.13 -2.25
C TYR A 306 -27.21 19.17 -1.16
#